data_008de993580e98017606105113e252fc
#
_entry.id   008de993580e98017606105113e252fc
#
_cell.length_a   1.000
_cell.length_b   1.000
_cell.length_c   1.000
_cell.angle_alpha   90.00
_cell.angle_beta   90.00
_cell.angle_gamma   90.00
#
_symmetry.space_group_name_H-M   'P 1'
#
loop_
_entity.id
_entity.type
_entity.pdbx_description
1 polymer ?
#
loop_
_entity_poly.entity_id
_entity_poly.type
_entity_poly.pdbx_seq_one_letter_code
_entity_poly.pdbx_strand_id
1 'polypeptide(L)'
;MLTSTLRSNSSSTASPTVEPRKANDANAAHDADGLPLPRRCLAVAAILGAGVLVVLDGAIANIALPNIAQQLRATPADAVWIITAYQLAVVMFLLPASAVGESFGYRRVFAGGVALFTAASVLCALAPSLPWLVAARCLQGLGSAAVMPLGLALLRFTYPRRLLARSIAWNALAVAAASASGPALGAFILSAASWPWLFAVNLPIGLLVLAACAGLPSPARPVRRIDGWSIALNAVMFAAFVLGSDRLVAQPLLGGALLALSAVCMVWLVRREMPKAAPLIPLDLLRVHSFRVSIIASVCCFTGQMAGLVALPFYIQHELGQSAVTAGLLMTPWPLAVMLAAPLSARLAQRVPGAWLCAAGSACFASGLALCALWPLHGNPALPIAAFTSLAGLGFGFFQTPNNQNMLLSAPRERSGAAGGAQGTARLTGLTLGSLLMSLMFELLPSHSAVHWGLVMAALAALAGSMASLLRSTARVHAA
;
A
#
# COMPACT_ATOMS: atom_id res chain seq x y z
N MET A 1 66.87 7.41 -61.61
CA MET A 1 67.15 8.85 -61.78
C MET A 1 66.07 9.60 -61.00
N LEU A 2 66.51 10.45 -60.02
CA LEU A 2 65.88 11.58 -59.38
C LEU A 2 64.57 11.36 -58.52
N THR A 3 64.77 11.09 -57.32
CA THR A 3 64.55 11.88 -56.02
C THR A 3 63.91 13.22 -56.14
N SER A 4 62.74 13.40 -55.42
CA SER A 4 62.46 14.65 -54.79
C SER A 4 61.57 14.41 -53.57
N THR A 5 62.09 14.74 -52.41
CA THR A 5 61.52 14.86 -51.08
C THR A 5 60.57 16.05 -51.02
N LEU A 6 59.37 15.85 -50.46
CA LEU A 6 58.57 16.93 -49.96
C LEU A 6 58.14 16.64 -48.50
N ARG A 7 58.66 17.49 -47.63
CA ARG A 7 58.23 17.64 -46.21
C ARG A 7 56.79 18.18 -46.19
N SER A 8 55.89 17.51 -45.49
CA SER A 8 54.60 18.08 -45.07
C SER A 8 54.64 18.41 -43.61
N ASN A 9 54.53 19.70 -43.29
CA ASN A 9 54.27 20.24 -41.99
C ASN A 9 52.87 19.80 -41.56
N SER A 10 52.78 19.04 -40.49
CA SER A 10 51.50 18.80 -39.79
C SER A 10 51.39 19.77 -38.62
N SER A 11 50.61 20.83 -38.80
CA SER A 11 50.13 21.70 -37.71
C SER A 11 49.06 20.95 -36.90
N SER A 12 49.43 20.57 -35.69
CA SER A 12 48.54 20.02 -34.69
C SER A 12 47.58 21.13 -34.19
N THR A 13 46.34 21.10 -34.64
CA THR A 13 45.26 21.81 -33.98
C THR A 13 44.65 20.90 -32.92
N ALA A 14 45.05 21.10 -31.67
CA ALA A 14 44.38 20.47 -30.52
C ALA A 14 42.98 21.09 -30.36
N SER A 15 41.93 20.31 -30.62
CA SER A 15 40.56 20.63 -30.24
C SER A 15 40.41 20.49 -28.73
N PRO A 16 39.71 21.42 -28.05
CA PRO A 16 39.45 21.27 -26.63
C PRO A 16 38.45 20.15 -26.42
N THR A 17 38.90 19.05 -25.84
CA THR A 17 38.01 17.97 -25.36
C THR A 17 37.15 18.48 -24.24
N VAL A 18 35.90 18.62 -24.58
CA VAL A 18 34.74 18.86 -23.72
C VAL A 18 34.75 17.88 -22.55
N GLU A 19 34.80 18.39 -21.33
CA GLU A 19 34.55 17.68 -20.05
C GLU A 19 33.11 17.83 -19.54
N PRO A 20 32.04 17.31 -20.20
CA PRO A 20 30.74 17.18 -19.57
C PRO A 20 30.45 15.77 -19.04
N ARG A 21 31.32 14.75 -19.39
CA ARG A 21 31.00 13.36 -19.07
C ARG A 21 31.31 12.97 -17.62
N LYS A 22 32.39 13.50 -17.04
CA LYS A 22 32.80 13.20 -15.65
C LYS A 22 31.85 13.75 -14.58
N ALA A 23 31.21 14.90 -14.78
CA ALA A 23 30.26 15.47 -13.84
C ALA A 23 28.93 14.69 -13.83
N ASN A 24 28.49 14.19 -15.00
CA ASN A 24 27.31 13.34 -15.08
C ASN A 24 27.56 11.94 -14.51
N ASP A 25 28.75 11.37 -14.72
CA ASP A 25 29.11 10.05 -14.18
C ASP A 25 29.30 10.11 -12.66
N ALA A 26 29.83 11.17 -12.10
CA ALA A 26 29.93 11.40 -10.66
C ALA A 26 28.55 11.61 -10.00
N ASN A 27 27.64 12.33 -10.64
CA ASN A 27 26.25 12.46 -10.18
C ASN A 27 25.47 11.14 -10.31
N ALA A 28 25.67 10.39 -11.38
CA ALA A 28 25.07 9.07 -11.55
C ALA A 28 25.61 8.04 -10.54
N ALA A 29 26.90 8.12 -10.20
CA ALA A 29 27.50 7.30 -9.14
C ALA A 29 27.01 7.72 -7.74
N HIS A 30 26.82 9.01 -7.47
CA HIS A 30 26.27 9.52 -6.22
C HIS A 30 24.80 9.15 -6.04
N ASP A 31 24.00 9.17 -7.11
CA ASP A 31 22.61 8.69 -7.11
C ASP A 31 22.54 7.15 -6.96
N ALA A 32 23.57 6.42 -7.33
CA ALA A 32 23.65 4.97 -7.16
C ALA A 32 23.87 4.55 -5.70
N ASP A 33 24.50 5.37 -4.85
CA ASP A 33 24.94 4.99 -3.49
C ASP A 33 24.01 5.49 -2.36
N GLY A 34 22.91 6.20 -2.68
CA GLY A 34 21.96 6.75 -1.70
C GLY A 34 22.50 7.98 -0.96
N LEU A 35 21.77 8.43 0.07
CA LEU A 35 22.13 9.63 0.84
C LEU A 35 23.24 9.35 1.87
N PRO A 36 24.06 10.37 2.23
CA PRO A 36 25.02 10.29 3.34
C PRO A 36 24.30 10.09 4.68
N LEU A 37 24.97 9.44 5.64
CA LEU A 37 24.37 8.96 6.90
C LEU A 37 23.52 9.99 7.65
N PRO A 38 23.98 11.21 7.98
CA PRO A 38 23.16 12.15 8.78
C PRO A 38 21.87 12.56 8.05
N ARG A 39 21.96 12.84 6.74
CA ARG A 39 20.79 13.20 5.93
C ARG A 39 19.88 12.01 5.69
N ARG A 40 20.43 10.80 5.57
CA ARG A 40 19.68 9.55 5.45
C ARG A 40 18.80 9.31 6.68
N CYS A 41 19.32 9.52 7.89
CA CYS A 41 18.54 9.35 9.12
C CYS A 41 17.31 10.26 9.14
N LEU A 42 17.45 11.53 8.78
CA LEU A 42 16.32 12.47 8.67
C LEU A 42 15.31 12.05 7.61
N ALA A 43 15.79 11.63 6.42
CA ALA A 43 14.93 11.17 5.35
C ALA A 43 14.14 9.91 5.76
N VAL A 44 14.78 8.97 6.43
CA VAL A 44 14.15 7.74 6.95
C VAL A 44 13.13 8.08 8.03
N ALA A 45 13.48 8.96 8.98
CA ALA A 45 12.55 9.41 10.01
C ALA A 45 11.30 10.07 9.40
N ALA A 46 11.46 10.89 8.34
CA ALA A 46 10.33 11.47 7.61
C ALA A 46 9.46 10.40 6.95
N ILE A 47 10.05 9.46 6.22
CA ILE A 47 9.30 8.44 5.47
C ILE A 47 8.59 7.47 6.41
N LEU A 48 9.31 6.91 7.39
CA LEU A 48 8.73 5.98 8.36
C LEU A 48 7.72 6.68 9.27
N GLY A 49 8.04 7.87 9.76
CA GLY A 49 7.15 8.67 10.60
C GLY A 49 5.84 9.01 9.91
N ALA A 50 5.88 9.43 8.63
CA ALA A 50 4.68 9.69 7.85
C ALA A 50 3.85 8.41 7.60
N GLY A 51 4.53 7.29 7.29
CA GLY A 51 3.86 6.00 7.12
C GLY A 51 3.16 5.53 8.40
N VAL A 52 3.85 5.61 9.54
CA VAL A 52 3.30 5.31 10.87
C VAL A 52 2.12 6.21 11.19
N LEU A 53 2.25 7.52 10.98
CA LEU A 53 1.21 8.52 11.23
C LEU A 53 -0.09 8.17 10.49
N VAL A 54 0.00 7.90 9.18
CA VAL A 54 -1.15 7.57 8.31
C VAL A 54 -1.82 6.26 8.73
N VAL A 55 -1.02 5.22 9.04
CA VAL A 55 -1.56 3.90 9.39
C VAL A 55 -2.15 3.90 10.79
N LEU A 56 -1.50 4.57 11.73
CA LEU A 56 -1.95 4.70 13.11
C LEU A 56 -3.29 5.45 13.18
N ASP A 57 -3.41 6.58 12.48
CA ASP A 57 -4.65 7.35 12.37
C ASP A 57 -5.82 6.49 11.88
N GLY A 58 -5.62 5.70 10.82
CA GLY A 58 -6.63 4.78 10.31
C GLY A 58 -7.03 3.72 11.32
N ALA A 59 -6.08 3.15 12.07
CA ALA A 59 -6.35 2.11 13.06
C ALA A 59 -7.07 2.65 14.31
N ILE A 60 -6.67 3.83 14.79
CA ILE A 60 -7.28 4.50 15.94
C ILE A 60 -8.73 4.91 15.65
N ALA A 61 -9.00 5.47 14.46
CA ALA A 61 -10.32 5.95 14.08
C ALA A 61 -11.39 4.84 14.11
N ASN A 62 -11.03 3.60 13.76
CA ASN A 62 -11.95 2.46 13.80
C ASN A 62 -12.55 2.19 15.19
N ILE A 63 -11.73 2.30 16.24
CA ILE A 63 -12.15 2.02 17.61
C ILE A 63 -13.05 3.13 18.17
N ALA A 64 -12.85 4.35 17.70
CA ALA A 64 -13.60 5.51 18.17
C ALA A 64 -15.01 5.64 17.57
N LEU A 65 -15.32 4.89 16.51
CA LEU A 65 -16.61 5.02 15.80
C LEU A 65 -17.85 5.02 16.70
N PRO A 66 -18.02 4.06 17.66
CA PRO A 66 -19.19 4.05 18.52
C PRO A 66 -19.28 5.31 19.39
N ASN A 67 -18.13 5.75 19.92
CA ASN A 67 -18.06 6.94 20.78
C ASN A 67 -18.35 8.24 20.00
N ILE A 68 -17.81 8.36 18.77
CA ILE A 68 -18.08 9.50 17.88
C ILE A 68 -19.55 9.50 17.45
N ALA A 69 -20.13 8.35 17.09
CA ALA A 69 -21.54 8.23 16.73
C ALA A 69 -22.45 8.71 17.86
N GLN A 70 -22.18 8.27 19.09
CA GLN A 70 -22.95 8.67 20.27
C GLN A 70 -22.86 10.18 20.55
N GLN A 71 -21.65 10.76 20.53
CA GLN A 71 -21.44 12.18 20.83
C GLN A 71 -21.98 13.12 19.75
N LEU A 72 -21.86 12.73 18.46
CA LEU A 72 -22.41 13.50 17.35
C LEU A 72 -23.87 13.17 17.01
N ARG A 73 -24.54 12.31 17.82
CA ARG A 73 -25.94 11.87 17.64
C ARG A 73 -26.16 11.31 16.22
N ALA A 74 -25.21 10.54 15.72
CA ALA A 74 -25.25 9.93 14.39
C ALA A 74 -25.64 8.45 14.50
N THR A 75 -26.24 7.91 13.43
CA THR A 75 -26.46 6.48 13.35
C THR A 75 -25.12 5.72 13.18
N PRO A 76 -25.01 4.45 13.61
CA PRO A 76 -23.82 3.65 13.36
C PRO A 76 -23.46 3.56 11.86
N ALA A 77 -24.46 3.49 10.98
CA ALA A 77 -24.26 3.47 9.54
C ALA A 77 -23.63 4.77 9.01
N ASP A 78 -24.13 5.93 9.49
CA ASP A 78 -23.56 7.22 9.10
C ASP A 78 -22.13 7.39 9.63
N ALA A 79 -21.84 6.88 10.82
CA ALA A 79 -20.50 6.96 11.41
C ALA A 79 -19.43 6.18 10.59
N VAL A 80 -19.82 5.10 9.91
CA VAL A 80 -18.91 4.34 9.02
C VAL A 80 -18.35 5.23 7.90
N TRP A 81 -19.09 6.28 7.48
CA TRP A 81 -18.60 7.23 6.48
C TRP A 81 -17.33 7.97 6.89
N ILE A 82 -17.04 8.10 8.19
CA ILE A 82 -15.77 8.66 8.70
C ILE A 82 -14.57 7.88 8.15
N ILE A 83 -14.69 6.55 8.06
CA ILE A 83 -13.63 5.68 7.53
C ILE A 83 -13.73 5.59 6.02
N THR A 84 -14.94 5.37 5.50
CA THR A 84 -15.17 5.17 4.06
C THR A 84 -14.73 6.39 3.26
N ALA A 85 -15.05 7.62 3.70
CA ALA A 85 -14.65 8.85 3.03
C ALA A 85 -13.12 9.02 2.96
N TYR A 86 -12.43 8.71 4.05
CA TYR A 86 -10.96 8.71 4.07
C TYR A 86 -10.37 7.70 3.07
N GLN A 87 -10.81 6.45 3.13
CA GLN A 87 -10.31 5.39 2.24
C GLN A 87 -10.63 5.67 0.78
N LEU A 88 -11.84 6.18 0.50
CA LEU A 88 -12.25 6.58 -0.83
C LEU A 88 -11.34 7.68 -1.38
N ALA A 89 -11.09 8.74 -0.60
CA ALA A 89 -10.17 9.80 -1.01
C ALA A 89 -8.75 9.26 -1.26
N VAL A 90 -8.26 8.36 -0.42
CA VAL A 90 -6.95 7.72 -0.64
C VAL A 90 -6.91 7.00 -1.98
N VAL A 91 -7.87 6.14 -2.28
CA VAL A 91 -7.89 5.35 -3.52
C VAL A 91 -8.01 6.23 -4.75
N MET A 92 -8.90 7.21 -4.72
CA MET A 92 -9.12 8.13 -5.84
C MET A 92 -7.87 8.91 -6.22
N PHE A 93 -7.08 9.34 -5.23
CA PHE A 93 -5.96 10.25 -5.44
C PHE A 93 -4.58 9.61 -5.35
N LEU A 94 -4.47 8.32 -5.05
CA LEU A 94 -3.20 7.62 -4.90
C LEU A 94 -2.37 7.60 -6.19
N LEU A 95 -2.97 7.26 -7.33
CA LEU A 95 -2.32 7.33 -8.65
C LEU A 95 -2.09 8.77 -9.13
N PRO A 96 -3.06 9.69 -9.04
CA PRO A 96 -2.84 11.11 -9.28
C PRO A 96 -1.70 11.71 -8.46
N ALA A 97 -1.63 11.46 -7.16
CA ALA A 97 -0.58 11.97 -6.30
C ALA A 97 0.81 11.44 -6.70
N SER A 98 0.89 10.16 -7.13
CA SER A 98 2.12 9.60 -7.71
C SER A 98 2.57 10.36 -8.95
N ALA A 99 1.65 10.64 -9.88
CA ALA A 99 1.93 11.38 -11.12
C ALA A 99 2.34 12.83 -10.83
N VAL A 100 1.68 13.47 -9.86
CA VAL A 100 2.05 14.82 -9.37
C VAL A 100 3.44 14.78 -8.75
N GLY A 101 3.77 13.74 -7.96
CA GLY A 101 5.10 13.54 -7.38
C GLY A 101 6.20 13.38 -8.42
N GLU A 102 5.95 12.64 -9.49
CA GLU A 102 6.87 12.51 -10.63
C GLU A 102 7.09 13.85 -11.34
N SER A 103 6.05 14.67 -11.50
CA SER A 103 6.11 15.94 -12.24
C SER A 103 6.68 17.10 -11.41
N PHE A 104 6.20 17.29 -10.18
CA PHE A 104 6.55 18.42 -9.31
C PHE A 104 7.68 18.08 -8.32
N GLY A 105 8.07 16.82 -8.25
CA GLY A 105 9.14 16.31 -7.38
C GLY A 105 8.62 15.65 -6.11
N TYR A 106 9.10 14.44 -5.86
CA TYR A 106 8.68 13.57 -4.76
C TYR A 106 8.73 14.26 -3.38
N ARG A 107 9.82 14.97 -3.08
CA ARG A 107 9.97 15.66 -1.79
C ARG A 107 8.89 16.71 -1.54
N ARG A 108 8.57 17.55 -2.56
CA ARG A 108 7.60 18.66 -2.40
C ARG A 108 6.20 18.11 -2.20
N VAL A 109 5.81 17.13 -3.03
CA VAL A 109 4.47 16.54 -2.99
C VAL A 109 4.28 15.69 -1.73
N PHE A 110 5.30 14.95 -1.31
CA PHE A 110 5.27 14.21 -0.05
C PHE A 110 5.12 15.14 1.16
N ALA A 111 5.95 16.19 1.27
CA ALA A 111 5.85 17.15 2.34
C ALA A 111 4.52 17.91 2.33
N GLY A 112 4.00 18.29 1.14
CA GLY A 112 2.67 18.84 0.97
C GLY A 112 1.56 17.91 1.43
N GLY A 113 1.70 16.60 1.14
CA GLY A 113 0.79 15.55 1.63
C GLY A 113 0.79 15.44 3.15
N VAL A 114 1.97 15.43 3.79
CA VAL A 114 2.09 15.43 5.26
C VAL A 114 1.50 16.71 5.87
N ALA A 115 1.75 17.87 5.27
CA ALA A 115 1.18 19.15 5.73
C ALA A 115 -0.36 19.13 5.65
N LEU A 116 -0.91 18.69 4.50
CA LEU A 116 -2.37 18.56 4.31
C LEU A 116 -2.97 17.56 5.31
N PHE A 117 -2.34 16.40 5.49
CA PHE A 117 -2.78 15.40 6.47
C PHE A 117 -2.83 15.96 7.89
N THR A 118 -1.76 16.66 8.29
CA THR A 118 -1.64 17.27 9.63
C THR A 118 -2.69 18.37 9.84
N ALA A 119 -2.87 19.25 8.85
CA ALA A 119 -3.88 20.31 8.90
C ALA A 119 -5.31 19.73 8.94
N ALA A 120 -5.59 18.72 8.12
CA ALA A 120 -6.88 18.03 8.12
C ALA A 120 -7.14 17.29 9.44
N SER A 121 -6.10 16.76 10.11
CA SER A 121 -6.23 16.17 11.44
C SER A 121 -6.71 17.20 12.48
N VAL A 122 -6.24 18.44 12.39
CA VAL A 122 -6.76 19.53 13.24
C VAL A 122 -8.22 19.81 12.92
N LEU A 123 -8.61 19.85 11.65
CA LEU A 123 -10.02 20.01 11.26
C LEU A 123 -10.90 18.86 11.75
N CYS A 124 -10.39 17.62 11.78
CA CYS A 124 -11.08 16.47 12.38
C CYS A 124 -11.25 16.66 13.91
N ALA A 125 -10.22 17.09 14.61
CA ALA A 125 -10.27 17.33 16.05
C ALA A 125 -11.24 18.46 16.44
N LEU A 126 -11.41 19.44 15.57
CA LEU A 126 -12.32 20.59 15.76
C LEU A 126 -13.72 20.37 15.18
N ALA A 127 -14.06 19.15 14.72
CA ALA A 127 -15.30 18.88 14.00
C ALA A 127 -16.53 19.06 14.90
N PRO A 128 -17.46 20.00 14.59
CA PRO A 128 -18.67 20.22 15.36
C PRO A 128 -19.82 19.28 14.97
N SER A 129 -19.69 18.59 13.83
CA SER A 129 -20.75 17.73 13.26
C SER A 129 -20.16 16.59 12.42
N LEU A 130 -20.97 15.53 12.21
CA LEU A 130 -20.57 14.40 11.38
C LEU A 130 -20.22 14.80 9.93
N PRO A 131 -21.02 15.61 9.19
CA PRO A 131 -20.67 16.02 7.83
C PRO A 131 -19.35 16.79 7.76
N TRP A 132 -19.05 17.63 8.74
CA TRP A 132 -17.76 18.30 8.86
C TRP A 132 -16.62 17.31 9.03
N LEU A 133 -16.78 16.35 9.96
CA LEU A 133 -15.79 15.32 10.22
C LEU A 133 -15.52 14.48 8.95
N VAL A 134 -16.58 14.07 8.25
CA VAL A 134 -16.48 13.33 6.97
C VAL A 134 -15.73 14.14 5.92
N ALA A 135 -16.02 15.44 5.76
CA ALA A 135 -15.30 16.32 4.84
C ALA A 135 -13.82 16.48 5.23
N ALA A 136 -13.52 16.67 6.51
CA ALA A 136 -12.15 16.73 7.02
C ALA A 136 -11.40 15.41 6.79
N ARG A 137 -12.07 14.25 6.93
CA ARG A 137 -11.52 12.94 6.62
C ARG A 137 -11.22 12.75 5.14
N CYS A 138 -12.04 13.31 4.24
CA CYS A 138 -11.70 13.36 2.80
C CYS A 138 -10.39 14.13 2.55
N LEU A 139 -10.22 15.30 3.16
CA LEU A 139 -8.99 16.10 3.03
C LEU A 139 -7.78 15.36 3.61
N GLN A 140 -7.95 14.70 4.74
CA GLN A 140 -6.90 13.88 5.37
C GLN A 140 -6.51 12.69 4.47
N GLY A 141 -7.49 12.05 3.83
CA GLY A 141 -7.29 11.00 2.84
C GLY A 141 -6.49 11.47 1.61
N LEU A 142 -6.74 12.70 1.12
CA LEU A 142 -5.94 13.32 0.05
C LEU A 142 -4.46 13.47 0.46
N GLY A 143 -4.20 13.93 1.69
CA GLY A 143 -2.84 14.01 2.25
C GLY A 143 -2.17 12.63 2.29
N SER A 144 -2.88 11.63 2.80
CA SER A 144 -2.44 10.24 2.87
C SER A 144 -2.13 9.64 1.49
N ALA A 145 -2.95 9.95 0.48
CA ALA A 145 -2.76 9.50 -0.90
C ALA A 145 -1.42 9.96 -1.50
N ALA A 146 -0.90 11.12 -1.07
CA ALA A 146 0.43 11.57 -1.45
C ALA A 146 1.54 10.90 -0.64
N VAL A 147 1.32 10.64 0.65
CA VAL A 147 2.33 10.05 1.55
C VAL A 147 2.65 8.60 1.18
N MET A 148 1.64 7.77 1.01
CA MET A 148 1.82 6.31 0.86
C MET A 148 2.68 5.90 -0.34
N PRO A 149 2.36 6.29 -1.59
CA PRO A 149 3.12 5.86 -2.75
C PRO A 149 4.49 6.54 -2.85
N LEU A 150 4.56 7.83 -2.47
CA LEU A 150 5.79 8.60 -2.58
C LEU A 150 6.79 8.23 -1.47
N GLY A 151 6.33 7.80 -0.29
CA GLY A 151 7.20 7.26 0.76
C GLY A 151 8.01 6.07 0.28
N LEU A 152 7.37 5.10 -0.39
CA LEU A 152 8.05 3.94 -0.96
C LEU A 152 9.01 4.34 -2.10
N ALA A 153 8.61 5.28 -2.96
CA ALA A 153 9.48 5.82 -4.01
C ALA A 153 10.71 6.52 -3.41
N LEU A 154 10.53 7.34 -2.37
CA LEU A 154 11.62 8.07 -1.69
C LEU A 154 12.60 7.12 -1.00
N LEU A 155 12.17 5.96 -0.46
CA LEU A 155 13.07 4.95 0.07
C LEU A 155 14.11 4.51 -0.95
N ARG A 156 13.71 4.36 -2.22
CA ARG A 156 14.60 3.95 -3.31
C ARG A 156 15.73 4.96 -3.60
N PHE A 157 15.47 6.25 -3.39
CA PHE A 157 16.46 7.31 -3.55
C PHE A 157 17.26 7.60 -2.27
N THR A 158 16.74 7.16 -1.12
CA THR A 158 17.35 7.37 0.19
C THR A 158 18.42 6.31 0.49
N TYR A 159 18.17 5.05 0.10
CA TYR A 159 19.04 3.92 0.41
C TYR A 159 19.86 3.44 -0.79
N PRO A 160 21.11 2.98 -0.57
CA PRO A 160 21.88 2.24 -1.58
C PRO A 160 21.14 0.94 -1.95
N ARG A 161 21.32 0.47 -3.19
CA ARG A 161 20.64 -0.73 -3.71
C ARG A 161 20.80 -1.95 -2.81
N ARG A 162 21.98 -2.15 -2.23
CA ARG A 162 22.27 -3.27 -1.31
C ARG A 162 21.44 -3.27 -0.03
N LEU A 163 20.98 -2.10 0.44
CA LEU A 163 20.18 -1.95 1.66
C LEU A 163 18.68 -1.78 1.40
N LEU A 164 18.27 -1.67 0.14
CA LEU A 164 16.88 -1.37 -0.22
C LEU A 164 15.89 -2.44 0.29
N ALA A 165 16.22 -3.73 0.15
CA ALA A 165 15.39 -4.81 0.67
C ALA A 165 15.17 -4.69 2.18
N ARG A 166 16.24 -4.38 2.91
CA ARG A 166 16.20 -4.18 4.37
C ARG A 166 15.38 -2.95 4.73
N SER A 167 15.48 -1.86 3.96
CA SER A 167 14.69 -0.64 4.20
C SER A 167 13.19 -0.85 3.97
N ILE A 168 12.82 -1.60 2.93
CA ILE A 168 11.43 -1.99 2.66
C ILE A 168 10.89 -2.87 3.80
N ALA A 169 11.70 -3.80 4.32
CA ALA A 169 11.33 -4.64 5.46
C ALA A 169 11.12 -3.81 6.74
N TRP A 170 12.00 -2.84 7.03
CA TRP A 170 11.82 -1.92 8.16
C TRP A 170 10.58 -1.04 8.02
N ASN A 171 10.28 -0.58 6.80
CA ASN A 171 9.04 0.15 6.52
C ASN A 171 7.81 -0.73 6.78
N ALA A 172 7.81 -1.97 6.29
CA ALA A 172 6.73 -2.93 6.53
C ALA A 172 6.56 -3.24 8.03
N LEU A 173 7.67 -3.38 8.75
CA LEU A 173 7.68 -3.58 10.21
C LEU A 173 7.07 -2.39 10.94
N ALA A 174 7.48 -1.16 10.59
CA ALA A 174 6.94 0.06 11.21
C ALA A 174 5.43 0.21 10.97
N VAL A 175 4.97 -0.06 9.73
CA VAL A 175 3.55 -0.06 9.36
C VAL A 175 2.77 -1.12 10.15
N ALA A 176 3.30 -2.35 10.25
CA ALA A 176 2.66 -3.42 11.00
C ALA A 176 2.58 -3.11 12.50
N ALA A 177 3.65 -2.57 13.08
CA ALA A 177 3.68 -2.14 14.48
C ALA A 177 2.66 -1.03 14.76
N ALA A 178 2.58 -0.01 13.87
CA ALA A 178 1.58 1.05 13.97
C ALA A 178 0.15 0.51 13.89
N SER A 179 -0.11 -0.41 12.95
CA SER A 179 -1.42 -1.04 12.80
C SER A 179 -1.82 -1.86 14.03
N ALA A 180 -0.87 -2.61 14.60
CA ALA A 180 -1.11 -3.44 15.79
C ALA A 180 -1.29 -2.61 17.07
N SER A 181 -0.58 -1.49 17.21
CA SER A 181 -0.66 -0.62 18.38
C SER A 181 -1.86 0.34 18.34
N GLY A 182 -2.43 0.59 17.15
CA GLY A 182 -3.54 1.53 16.96
C GLY A 182 -4.71 1.30 17.92
N PRO A 183 -5.26 0.09 18.00
CA PRO A 183 -6.34 -0.24 18.91
C PRO A 183 -6.05 0.08 20.38
N ALA A 184 -4.88 -0.33 20.87
CA ALA A 184 -4.46 -0.10 22.25
C ALA A 184 -4.28 1.39 22.56
N LEU A 185 -3.63 2.13 21.64
CA LEU A 185 -3.44 3.57 21.76
C LEU A 185 -4.77 4.33 21.70
N GLY A 186 -5.68 3.92 20.80
CA GLY A 186 -7.02 4.50 20.71
C GLY A 186 -7.81 4.31 21.99
N ALA A 187 -7.82 3.11 22.54
CA ALA A 187 -8.48 2.81 23.80
C ALA A 187 -7.86 3.59 24.97
N PHE A 188 -6.54 3.71 25.03
CA PHE A 188 -5.83 4.49 26.04
C PHE A 188 -6.21 5.97 25.97
N ILE A 189 -6.21 6.57 24.78
CA ILE A 189 -6.61 7.99 24.60
C ILE A 189 -8.07 8.19 25.03
N LEU A 190 -9.00 7.30 24.62
CA LEU A 190 -10.41 7.38 24.97
C LEU A 190 -10.69 7.17 26.46
N SER A 191 -9.80 6.47 27.19
CA SER A 191 -9.94 6.32 28.65
C SER A 191 -9.57 7.60 29.43
N ALA A 192 -8.71 8.44 28.83
CA ALA A 192 -8.17 9.64 29.49
C ALA A 192 -8.75 10.96 28.90
N ALA A 193 -9.26 10.92 27.65
CA ALA A 193 -9.68 12.11 26.90
C ALA A 193 -10.85 11.82 25.96
N SER A 194 -11.46 12.88 25.41
CA SER A 194 -12.52 12.79 24.42
C SER A 194 -11.98 12.41 23.03
N TRP A 195 -12.86 11.91 22.13
CA TRP A 195 -12.47 11.45 20.78
C TRP A 195 -11.70 12.47 19.91
N PRO A 196 -11.86 13.80 20.01
CA PRO A 196 -11.05 14.74 19.23
C PRO A 196 -9.55 14.58 19.44
N TRP A 197 -9.10 14.14 20.61
CA TRP A 197 -7.70 13.92 20.91
C TRP A 197 -7.07 12.79 20.07
N LEU A 198 -7.89 11.86 19.56
CA LEU A 198 -7.43 10.82 18.64
C LEU A 198 -6.86 11.40 17.33
N PHE A 199 -7.41 12.54 16.89
CA PHE A 199 -6.91 13.28 15.73
C PHE A 199 -5.88 14.34 16.11
N ALA A 200 -6.02 14.97 17.29
CA ALA A 200 -5.08 15.98 17.77
C ALA A 200 -3.66 15.42 17.98
N VAL A 201 -3.52 14.15 18.34
CA VAL A 201 -2.21 13.48 18.53
C VAL A 201 -1.39 13.45 17.22
N ASN A 202 -2.04 13.56 16.06
CA ASN A 202 -1.39 13.63 14.77
C ASN A 202 -0.62 14.95 14.57
N LEU A 203 -0.98 16.03 15.27
CA LEU A 203 -0.37 17.35 15.09
C LEU A 203 1.11 17.37 15.49
N PRO A 204 1.51 17.02 16.73
CA PRO A 204 2.92 17.03 17.10
C PRO A 204 3.75 16.06 16.25
N ILE A 205 3.22 14.87 15.94
CA ILE A 205 3.90 13.88 15.11
C ILE A 205 4.08 14.43 13.68
N GLY A 206 3.02 14.99 13.10
CA GLY A 206 3.05 15.58 11.76
C GLY A 206 4.03 16.73 11.62
N LEU A 207 4.13 17.61 12.63
CA LEU A 207 5.10 18.69 12.66
C LEU A 207 6.55 18.18 12.71
N LEU A 208 6.83 17.16 13.52
CA LEU A 208 8.15 16.51 13.57
C LEU A 208 8.51 15.86 12.23
N VAL A 209 7.55 15.18 11.59
CA VAL A 209 7.73 14.58 10.26
C VAL A 209 7.98 15.67 9.21
N LEU A 210 7.26 16.80 9.24
CA LEU A 210 7.46 17.92 8.33
C LEU A 210 8.87 18.49 8.49
N ALA A 211 9.36 18.69 9.71
CA ALA A 211 10.73 19.14 9.96
C ALA A 211 11.75 18.14 9.38
N ALA A 212 11.52 16.84 9.57
CA ALA A 212 12.37 15.78 9.03
C ALA A 212 12.34 15.71 7.48
N CYS A 213 11.31 16.20 6.80
CA CYS A 213 11.23 16.27 5.33
C CYS A 213 12.33 17.15 4.71
N ALA A 214 13.00 18.00 5.50
CA ALA A 214 14.18 18.74 5.05
C ALA A 214 15.32 17.81 4.58
N GLY A 215 15.43 16.59 5.16
CA GLY A 215 16.41 15.57 4.78
C GLY A 215 16.10 14.81 3.49
N LEU A 216 14.87 14.86 2.97
CA LEU A 216 14.45 14.07 1.82
C LEU A 216 15.24 14.37 0.54
N PRO A 217 15.53 13.36 -0.31
CA PRO A 217 16.17 13.53 -1.59
C PRO A 217 15.26 14.28 -2.58
N SER A 218 15.88 15.05 -3.47
CA SER A 218 15.20 15.73 -4.58
C SER A 218 15.79 15.25 -5.90
N PRO A 219 15.40 14.05 -6.38
CA PRO A 219 15.91 13.52 -7.64
C PRO A 219 15.50 14.40 -8.83
N ALA A 220 16.21 14.26 -9.96
CA ALA A 220 15.88 14.92 -11.21
C ALA A 220 14.43 14.62 -11.63
N ARG A 221 13.76 15.60 -12.24
CA ARG A 221 12.34 15.54 -12.56
C ARG A 221 12.16 15.28 -14.06
N PRO A 222 11.41 14.26 -14.45
CA PRO A 222 10.91 14.19 -15.82
C PRO A 222 9.86 15.30 -16.04
N VAL A 223 9.95 15.98 -17.18
CA VAL A 223 8.90 16.95 -17.58
C VAL A 223 7.68 16.14 -18.01
N ARG A 224 6.63 16.13 -17.19
CA ARG A 224 5.38 15.44 -17.47
C ARG A 224 4.20 16.42 -17.41
N ARG A 225 3.35 16.43 -18.45
CA ARG A 225 2.09 17.15 -18.41
C ARG A 225 1.05 16.31 -17.66
N ILE A 226 0.41 16.90 -16.67
CA ILE A 226 -0.68 16.28 -15.92
C ILE A 226 -1.97 16.45 -16.69
N ASP A 227 -2.66 15.33 -16.94
CA ASP A 227 -3.95 15.32 -17.61
C ASP A 227 -5.09 15.29 -16.57
N GLY A 228 -5.71 16.45 -16.33
CA GLY A 228 -6.80 16.59 -15.36
C GLY A 228 -8.01 15.70 -15.68
N TRP A 229 -8.29 15.43 -16.97
CA TRP A 229 -9.39 14.56 -17.37
C TRP A 229 -9.13 13.09 -16.96
N SER A 230 -7.91 12.61 -17.12
CA SER A 230 -7.52 11.28 -16.67
C SER A 230 -7.59 11.15 -15.14
N ILE A 231 -7.26 12.23 -14.40
CA ILE A 231 -7.45 12.27 -12.94
C ILE A 231 -8.94 12.18 -12.58
N ALA A 232 -9.79 12.94 -13.24
CA ALA A 232 -11.25 12.91 -13.00
C ALA A 232 -11.84 11.52 -13.29
N LEU A 233 -11.47 10.90 -14.43
CA LEU A 233 -11.90 9.54 -14.77
C LEU A 233 -11.44 8.51 -13.74
N ASN A 234 -10.19 8.61 -13.27
CA ASN A 234 -9.66 7.74 -12.23
C ASN A 234 -10.44 7.90 -10.91
N ALA A 235 -10.74 9.14 -10.53
CA ALA A 235 -11.50 9.43 -9.33
C ALA A 235 -12.93 8.87 -9.41
N VAL A 236 -13.64 9.13 -10.51
CA VAL A 236 -15.00 8.60 -10.73
C VAL A 236 -15.01 7.08 -10.77
N MET A 237 -14.04 6.46 -11.44
CA MET A 237 -13.90 5.01 -11.50
C MET A 237 -13.80 4.38 -10.11
N PHE A 238 -12.90 4.87 -9.27
CA PHE A 238 -12.75 4.31 -7.93
C PHE A 238 -13.92 4.67 -7.00
N ALA A 239 -14.48 5.88 -7.11
CA ALA A 239 -15.67 6.24 -6.37
C ALA A 239 -16.84 5.31 -6.71
N ALA A 240 -17.10 5.11 -7.99
CA ALA A 240 -18.16 4.23 -8.47
C ALA A 240 -17.89 2.75 -8.09
N PHE A 241 -16.63 2.31 -8.09
CA PHE A 241 -16.26 0.97 -7.64
C PHE A 241 -16.54 0.75 -6.15
N VAL A 242 -16.07 1.65 -5.28
CA VAL A 242 -16.25 1.52 -3.83
C VAL A 242 -17.71 1.67 -3.44
N LEU A 243 -18.40 2.72 -3.92
CA LEU A 243 -19.81 2.95 -3.64
C LEU A 243 -20.70 1.84 -4.22
N GLY A 244 -20.37 1.38 -5.44
CA GLY A 244 -21.09 0.28 -6.08
C GLY A 244 -20.94 -1.03 -5.33
N SER A 245 -19.76 -1.33 -4.82
CA SER A 245 -19.52 -2.51 -3.98
C SER A 245 -20.27 -2.43 -2.65
N ASP A 246 -20.27 -1.26 -2.01
CA ASP A 246 -20.99 -1.02 -0.74
C ASP A 246 -22.51 -1.14 -0.90
N ARG A 247 -23.05 -0.66 -2.03
CA ARG A 247 -24.50 -0.64 -2.29
C ARG A 247 -25.03 -1.91 -2.97
N LEU A 248 -24.15 -2.81 -3.40
CA LEU A 248 -24.53 -3.98 -4.22
C LEU A 248 -25.54 -4.88 -3.51
N VAL A 249 -25.39 -5.03 -2.21
CA VAL A 249 -26.22 -5.89 -1.37
C VAL A 249 -27.54 -5.19 -1.02
N ALA A 250 -27.46 -3.97 -0.48
CA ALA A 250 -28.66 -3.23 -0.03
C ALA A 250 -29.51 -2.69 -1.20
N GLN A 251 -28.88 -2.31 -2.31
CA GLN A 251 -29.53 -1.70 -3.49
C GLN A 251 -28.91 -2.26 -4.78
N PRO A 252 -29.25 -3.50 -5.19
CA PRO A 252 -28.57 -4.21 -6.30
C PRO A 252 -28.54 -3.46 -7.63
N LEU A 253 -29.63 -2.76 -7.99
CA LEU A 253 -29.71 -1.97 -9.23
C LEU A 253 -28.74 -0.78 -9.20
N LEU A 254 -28.71 -0.03 -8.09
CA LEU A 254 -27.80 1.10 -7.93
C LEU A 254 -26.35 0.61 -7.85
N GLY A 255 -26.09 -0.41 -7.04
CA GLY A 255 -24.77 -1.03 -6.94
C GLY A 255 -24.25 -1.54 -8.27
N GLY A 256 -25.09 -2.27 -9.02
CA GLY A 256 -24.77 -2.75 -10.36
C GLY A 256 -24.52 -1.63 -11.36
N ALA A 257 -25.35 -0.56 -11.37
CA ALA A 257 -25.16 0.60 -12.22
C ALA A 257 -23.84 1.33 -11.94
N LEU A 258 -23.48 1.50 -10.66
CA LEU A 258 -22.22 2.12 -10.26
C LEU A 258 -21.02 1.25 -10.65
N LEU A 259 -21.09 -0.07 -10.50
CA LEU A 259 -20.04 -0.98 -10.95
C LEU A 259 -19.89 -0.97 -12.47
N ALA A 260 -21.01 -0.91 -13.23
CA ALA A 260 -20.97 -0.74 -14.67
C ALA A 260 -20.34 0.61 -15.07
N LEU A 261 -20.69 1.70 -14.39
CA LEU A 261 -20.04 3.01 -14.59
C LEU A 261 -18.54 2.93 -14.32
N SER A 262 -18.13 2.27 -13.25
CA SER A 262 -16.71 2.05 -12.94
C SER A 262 -16.00 1.30 -14.07
N ALA A 263 -16.60 0.22 -14.59
CA ALA A 263 -16.05 -0.54 -15.71
C ALA A 263 -15.92 0.31 -16.99
N VAL A 264 -16.92 1.12 -17.31
CA VAL A 264 -16.89 2.05 -18.46
C VAL A 264 -15.77 3.08 -18.28
N CYS A 265 -15.68 3.71 -17.11
CA CYS A 265 -14.60 4.65 -16.79
C CYS A 265 -13.22 4.00 -16.87
N MET A 266 -13.06 2.75 -16.39
CA MET A 266 -11.83 1.98 -16.51
C MET A 266 -11.43 1.78 -17.98
N VAL A 267 -12.35 1.29 -18.81
CA VAL A 267 -12.09 1.06 -20.24
C VAL A 267 -11.73 2.37 -20.94
N TRP A 268 -12.44 3.44 -20.66
CA TRP A 268 -12.15 4.75 -21.24
C TRP A 268 -10.81 5.29 -20.78
N LEU A 269 -10.50 5.21 -19.50
CA LEU A 269 -9.23 5.63 -18.94
C LEU A 269 -8.05 4.83 -19.52
N VAL A 270 -8.18 3.51 -19.66
CA VAL A 270 -7.15 2.66 -20.28
C VAL A 270 -6.94 3.06 -21.74
N ARG A 271 -8.01 3.21 -22.54
CA ARG A 271 -7.91 3.63 -23.95
C ARG A 271 -7.26 5.00 -24.11
N ARG A 272 -7.56 5.93 -23.19
CA ARG A 272 -6.97 7.28 -23.19
C ARG A 272 -5.50 7.30 -22.79
N GLU A 273 -5.11 6.44 -21.87
CA GLU A 273 -3.75 6.38 -21.31
C GLU A 273 -2.81 5.51 -22.15
N MET A 274 -3.32 4.55 -22.94
CA MET A 274 -2.49 3.64 -23.77
C MET A 274 -1.50 4.33 -24.70
N PRO A 275 -1.83 5.44 -25.39
CA PRO A 275 -0.90 6.11 -26.32
C PRO A 275 0.14 6.99 -25.59
N LYS A 276 0.01 7.23 -24.28
CA LYS A 276 0.89 8.13 -23.55
C LYS A 276 2.20 7.43 -23.16
N ALA A 277 3.32 8.14 -23.31
CA ALA A 277 4.64 7.62 -22.89
C ALA A 277 4.75 7.39 -21.37
N ALA A 278 4.02 8.17 -20.56
CA ALA A 278 3.97 8.02 -19.12
C ALA A 278 2.50 8.10 -18.65
N PRO A 279 1.74 7.00 -18.77
CA PRO A 279 0.33 6.97 -18.43
C PRO A 279 0.09 7.13 -16.92
N LEU A 280 -1.10 7.64 -16.55
CA LEU A 280 -1.54 7.77 -15.14
C LEU A 280 -1.67 6.39 -14.49
N ILE A 281 -2.41 5.48 -15.12
CA ILE A 281 -2.34 4.06 -14.79
C ILE A 281 -1.05 3.54 -15.42
N PRO A 282 -0.16 2.90 -14.66
CA PRO A 282 1.16 2.50 -15.16
C PRO A 282 1.08 1.31 -16.12
N LEU A 283 0.41 1.52 -17.26
CA LEU A 283 0.23 0.52 -18.33
C LEU A 283 1.58 0.13 -18.96
N ASP A 284 2.53 1.08 -18.99
CA ASP A 284 3.93 0.87 -19.36
C ASP A 284 4.59 -0.18 -18.45
N LEU A 285 4.37 -0.09 -17.14
CA LEU A 285 4.90 -1.04 -16.16
C LEU A 285 4.16 -2.39 -16.21
N LEU A 286 2.87 -2.39 -16.53
CA LEU A 286 2.08 -3.62 -16.68
C LEU A 286 2.51 -4.47 -17.89
N ARG A 287 3.21 -3.88 -18.88
CA ARG A 287 3.84 -4.63 -19.97
C ARG A 287 5.02 -5.46 -19.49
N VAL A 288 5.67 -5.03 -18.39
CA VAL A 288 6.74 -5.81 -17.76
C VAL A 288 6.11 -7.01 -17.05
N HIS A 289 6.41 -8.23 -17.52
CA HIS A 289 5.81 -9.47 -17.01
C HIS A 289 5.93 -9.61 -15.49
N SER A 290 7.13 -9.37 -14.95
CA SER A 290 7.39 -9.47 -13.50
C SER A 290 6.54 -8.49 -12.67
N PHE A 291 6.32 -7.28 -13.18
CA PHE A 291 5.48 -6.26 -12.52
C PHE A 291 4.01 -6.66 -12.56
N ARG A 292 3.50 -7.02 -13.75
CA ARG A 292 2.10 -7.45 -13.93
C ARG A 292 1.72 -8.61 -13.03
N VAL A 293 2.56 -9.63 -12.99
CA VAL A 293 2.34 -10.82 -12.14
C VAL A 293 2.36 -10.43 -10.65
N SER A 294 3.24 -9.50 -10.24
CA SER A 294 3.27 -9.00 -8.87
C SER A 294 2.01 -8.23 -8.47
N ILE A 295 1.41 -7.46 -9.40
CA ILE A 295 0.11 -6.79 -9.19
C ILE A 295 -0.99 -7.83 -8.97
N ILE A 296 -1.08 -8.85 -9.84
CA ILE A 296 -2.09 -9.93 -9.73
C ILE A 296 -1.93 -10.65 -8.38
N ALA A 297 -0.71 -11.05 -8.03
CA ALA A 297 -0.43 -11.69 -6.75
C ALA A 297 -0.81 -10.81 -5.56
N SER A 298 -0.56 -9.49 -5.64
CA SER A 298 -0.99 -8.52 -4.62
C SER A 298 -2.51 -8.51 -4.47
N VAL A 299 -3.26 -8.33 -5.55
CA VAL A 299 -4.73 -8.30 -5.51
C VAL A 299 -5.24 -9.59 -4.86
N CYS A 300 -4.79 -10.76 -5.32
CA CYS A 300 -5.21 -12.05 -4.79
C CYS A 300 -4.91 -12.20 -3.28
N CYS A 301 -3.68 -11.90 -2.85
CA CYS A 301 -3.30 -12.05 -1.45
C CYS A 301 -4.01 -11.05 -0.52
N PHE A 302 -4.21 -9.80 -0.96
CA PHE A 302 -4.95 -8.82 -0.17
C PHE A 302 -6.46 -9.11 -0.13
N THR A 303 -7.04 -9.73 -1.18
CA THR A 303 -8.41 -10.26 -1.16
C THR A 303 -8.54 -11.35 -0.10
N GLY A 304 -7.64 -12.31 -0.09
CA GLY A 304 -7.61 -13.36 0.95
C GLY A 304 -7.39 -12.79 2.35
N GLN A 305 -6.52 -11.79 2.49
CA GLN A 305 -6.28 -11.13 3.77
C GLN A 305 -7.56 -10.48 4.34
N MET A 306 -8.26 -9.69 3.53
CA MET A 306 -9.45 -8.98 3.99
C MET A 306 -10.60 -9.94 4.28
N ALA A 307 -10.82 -10.92 3.40
CA ALA A 307 -11.83 -11.95 3.63
C ALA A 307 -11.55 -12.72 4.92
N GLY A 308 -10.31 -13.11 5.19
CA GLY A 308 -9.91 -13.76 6.44
C GLY A 308 -10.09 -12.87 7.66
N LEU A 309 -9.71 -11.57 7.58
CA LEU A 309 -9.88 -10.61 8.68
C LEU A 309 -11.35 -10.33 9.01
N VAL A 310 -12.25 -10.42 8.04
CA VAL A 310 -13.70 -10.29 8.26
C VAL A 310 -14.28 -11.61 8.76
N ALA A 311 -13.93 -12.74 8.18
CA ALA A 311 -14.51 -14.04 8.53
C ALA A 311 -14.10 -14.54 9.92
N LEU A 312 -12.81 -14.38 10.31
CA LEU A 312 -12.28 -14.93 11.56
C LEU A 312 -12.98 -14.45 12.83
N PRO A 313 -13.29 -13.14 13.03
CA PRO A 313 -14.02 -12.69 14.20
C PRO A 313 -15.40 -13.33 14.31
N PHE A 314 -16.12 -13.45 13.18
CA PHE A 314 -17.43 -14.11 13.15
C PHE A 314 -17.30 -15.60 13.46
N TYR A 315 -16.28 -16.27 12.90
CA TYR A 315 -16.00 -17.68 13.21
C TYR A 315 -15.76 -17.89 14.70
N ILE A 316 -14.88 -17.10 15.30
CA ILE A 316 -14.49 -17.24 16.71
C ILE A 316 -15.65 -16.90 17.65
N GLN A 317 -16.45 -15.87 17.34
CA GLN A 317 -17.53 -15.43 18.21
C GLN A 317 -18.80 -16.25 18.03
N HIS A 318 -19.23 -16.52 16.80
CA HIS A 318 -20.52 -17.18 16.56
C HIS A 318 -20.43 -18.71 16.51
N GLU A 319 -19.35 -19.26 15.93
CA GLU A 319 -19.20 -20.72 15.79
C GLU A 319 -18.57 -21.34 17.04
N LEU A 320 -17.55 -20.67 17.59
CA LEU A 320 -16.82 -21.18 18.75
C LEU A 320 -17.33 -20.61 20.07
N GLY A 321 -18.33 -19.71 20.05
CA GLY A 321 -18.96 -19.12 21.23
C GLY A 321 -18.02 -18.28 22.11
N GLN A 322 -16.91 -17.79 21.54
CA GLN A 322 -15.93 -17.04 22.30
C GLN A 322 -16.31 -15.55 22.41
N SER A 323 -15.86 -14.89 23.48
CA SER A 323 -16.07 -13.45 23.63
C SER A 323 -15.33 -12.64 22.57
N ALA A 324 -15.80 -11.40 22.31
CA ALA A 324 -15.11 -10.47 21.39
C ALA A 324 -13.66 -10.17 21.83
N VAL A 325 -13.42 -10.12 23.15
CA VAL A 325 -12.07 -9.94 23.71
C VAL A 325 -11.17 -11.14 23.36
N THR A 326 -11.68 -12.36 23.55
CA THR A 326 -10.97 -13.59 23.21
C THR A 326 -10.70 -13.66 21.71
N ALA A 327 -11.66 -13.28 20.86
CA ALA A 327 -11.49 -13.21 19.42
C ALA A 327 -10.35 -12.24 19.04
N GLY A 328 -10.31 -11.06 19.63
CA GLY A 328 -9.22 -10.11 19.44
C GLY A 328 -7.85 -10.67 19.83
N LEU A 329 -7.76 -11.33 20.98
CA LEU A 329 -6.54 -11.97 21.44
C LEU A 329 -6.07 -13.09 20.50
N LEU A 330 -6.99 -13.94 20.02
CA LEU A 330 -6.68 -15.03 19.10
C LEU A 330 -6.30 -14.57 17.69
N MET A 331 -6.67 -13.36 17.32
CA MET A 331 -6.24 -12.73 16.05
C MET A 331 -4.93 -11.93 16.17
N THR A 332 -4.50 -11.56 17.38
CA THR A 332 -3.26 -10.82 17.63
C THR A 332 -2.00 -11.53 17.11
N PRO A 333 -1.88 -12.87 17.14
CA PRO A 333 -0.72 -13.58 16.56
C PRO A 333 -0.49 -13.29 15.07
N TRP A 334 -1.53 -12.99 14.28
CA TRP A 334 -1.39 -12.66 12.86
C TRP A 334 -0.49 -11.43 12.61
N PRO A 335 -0.83 -10.21 13.08
CA PRO A 335 0.04 -9.05 12.85
C PRO A 335 1.41 -9.19 13.48
N LEU A 336 1.55 -9.87 14.62
CA LEU A 336 2.84 -10.15 15.24
C LEU A 336 3.70 -11.05 14.37
N ALA A 337 3.11 -12.09 13.77
CA ALA A 337 3.79 -12.98 12.84
C ALA A 337 4.23 -12.25 11.55
N VAL A 338 3.38 -11.36 10.99
CA VAL A 338 3.76 -10.49 9.86
C VAL A 338 4.97 -9.63 10.22
N MET A 339 4.97 -9.06 11.43
CA MET A 339 6.07 -8.22 11.92
C MET A 339 7.40 -8.98 12.01
N LEU A 340 7.37 -10.22 12.51
CA LEU A 340 8.55 -11.09 12.59
C LEU A 340 9.01 -11.58 11.21
N ALA A 341 8.07 -11.87 10.31
CA ALA A 341 8.37 -12.36 8.97
C ALA A 341 9.08 -11.33 8.09
N ALA A 342 8.78 -10.03 8.24
CA ALA A 342 9.32 -8.98 7.37
C ALA A 342 10.87 -8.93 7.34
N PRO A 343 11.60 -8.83 8.48
CA PRO A 343 13.05 -8.84 8.47
C PRO A 343 13.66 -10.19 8.05
N LEU A 344 13.00 -11.29 8.39
CA LEU A 344 13.43 -12.63 8.01
C LEU A 344 13.31 -12.84 6.50
N SER A 345 12.20 -12.40 5.92
CA SER A 345 11.94 -12.38 4.48
C SER A 345 13.02 -11.57 3.72
N ALA A 346 13.40 -10.39 4.24
CA ALA A 346 14.43 -9.57 3.63
C ALA A 346 15.83 -10.24 3.64
N ARG A 347 16.16 -10.98 4.70
CA ARG A 347 17.40 -11.77 4.77
C ARG A 347 17.37 -12.95 3.79
N LEU A 348 16.24 -13.65 3.74
CA LEU A 348 16.08 -14.82 2.87
C LEU A 348 16.06 -14.45 1.38
N ALA A 349 15.54 -13.27 1.03
CA ALA A 349 15.54 -12.72 -0.33
C ALA A 349 16.93 -12.48 -0.91
N GLN A 350 17.99 -12.49 -0.08
CA GLN A 350 19.37 -12.44 -0.55
C GLN A 350 19.89 -13.79 -1.04
N ARG A 351 19.25 -14.90 -0.62
CA ARG A 351 19.69 -16.28 -0.93
C ARG A 351 18.69 -17.02 -1.83
N VAL A 352 17.40 -16.66 -1.75
CA VAL A 352 16.31 -17.34 -2.46
C VAL A 352 15.69 -16.37 -3.47
N PRO A 353 15.41 -16.80 -4.71
CA PRO A 353 14.72 -15.97 -5.69
C PRO A 353 13.38 -15.48 -5.16
N GLY A 354 13.09 -14.17 -5.28
CA GLY A 354 11.89 -13.56 -4.73
C GLY A 354 10.57 -14.18 -5.20
N ALA A 355 10.55 -14.80 -6.39
CA ALA A 355 9.38 -15.52 -6.90
C ALA A 355 9.01 -16.72 -6.02
N TRP A 356 10.02 -17.55 -5.67
CA TRP A 356 9.83 -18.71 -4.78
C TRP A 356 9.42 -18.30 -3.37
N LEU A 357 10.05 -17.23 -2.86
CA LEU A 357 9.73 -16.74 -1.52
C LEU A 357 8.31 -16.19 -1.44
N CYS A 358 7.85 -15.46 -2.48
CA CYS A 358 6.47 -15.00 -2.58
C CYS A 358 5.50 -16.18 -2.69
N ALA A 359 5.81 -17.18 -3.52
CA ALA A 359 4.94 -18.34 -3.71
C ALA A 359 4.82 -19.18 -2.44
N ALA A 360 5.94 -19.50 -1.77
CA ALA A 360 5.94 -20.22 -0.51
C ALA A 360 5.22 -19.41 0.60
N GLY A 361 5.45 -18.10 0.67
CA GLY A 361 4.74 -17.21 1.60
C GLY A 361 3.23 -17.23 1.38
N SER A 362 2.77 -17.05 0.13
CA SER A 362 1.34 -17.07 -0.20
C SER A 362 0.71 -18.46 0.05
N ALA A 363 1.43 -19.56 -0.22
CA ALA A 363 0.96 -20.91 0.08
C ALA A 363 0.83 -21.14 1.59
N CYS A 364 1.82 -20.68 2.38
CA CYS A 364 1.79 -20.73 3.84
C CYS A 364 0.61 -19.91 4.39
N PHE A 365 0.36 -18.72 3.84
CA PHE A 365 -0.80 -17.88 4.17
C PHE A 365 -2.11 -18.60 3.88
N ALA A 366 -2.26 -19.19 2.68
CA ALA A 366 -3.42 -19.97 2.29
C ALA A 366 -3.65 -21.18 3.22
N SER A 367 -2.56 -21.88 3.59
CA SER A 367 -2.63 -23.02 4.50
C SER A 367 -3.14 -22.63 5.88
N GLY A 368 -2.69 -21.48 6.43
CA GLY A 368 -3.18 -20.96 7.69
C GLY A 368 -4.69 -20.69 7.68
N LEU A 369 -5.20 -20.06 6.60
CA LEU A 369 -6.63 -19.80 6.42
C LEU A 369 -7.44 -21.09 6.20
N ALA A 370 -6.91 -22.02 5.39
CA ALA A 370 -7.55 -23.31 5.14
C ALA A 370 -7.64 -24.16 6.42
N LEU A 371 -6.61 -24.14 7.26
CA LEU A 371 -6.63 -24.81 8.55
C LEU A 371 -7.68 -24.22 9.50
N CYS A 372 -7.85 -22.88 9.52
CA CYS A 372 -8.94 -22.26 10.26
C CYS A 372 -10.33 -22.72 9.77
N ALA A 373 -10.49 -22.95 8.47
CA ALA A 373 -11.75 -23.39 7.89
C ALA A 373 -12.03 -24.88 8.07
N LEU A 374 -11.02 -25.73 7.86
CA LEU A 374 -11.22 -27.17 7.66
C LEU A 374 -10.88 -28.03 8.88
N TRP A 375 -10.10 -27.47 9.85
CA TRP A 375 -9.67 -28.26 11.00
C TRP A 375 -10.81 -28.42 12.01
N PRO A 376 -11.13 -29.66 12.43
CA PRO A 376 -12.16 -29.89 13.44
C PRO A 376 -11.65 -29.41 14.81
N LEU A 377 -12.16 -28.28 15.28
CA LEU A 377 -11.80 -27.69 16.57
C LEU A 377 -12.62 -28.34 17.69
N HIS A 378 -12.14 -29.48 18.21
CA HIS A 378 -12.71 -30.15 19.38
C HIS A 378 -11.95 -29.71 20.63
N GLY A 379 -12.67 -29.39 21.70
CA GLY A 379 -12.06 -28.96 22.97
C GLY A 379 -11.67 -27.50 23.02
N ASN A 380 -10.46 -27.18 23.47
CA ASN A 380 -9.99 -25.77 23.58
C ASN A 380 -9.48 -25.25 22.21
N PRO A 381 -10.20 -24.37 21.52
CA PRO A 381 -9.84 -23.90 20.18
C PRO A 381 -8.70 -22.86 20.18
N ALA A 382 -8.28 -22.35 21.36
CA ALA A 382 -7.38 -21.20 21.47
C ALA A 382 -6.01 -21.46 20.83
N LEU A 383 -5.38 -22.58 21.16
CA LEU A 383 -4.03 -22.89 20.67
C LEU A 383 -4.03 -23.20 19.15
N PRO A 384 -4.94 -24.01 18.60
CA PRO A 384 -5.02 -24.21 17.14
C PRO A 384 -5.24 -22.91 16.38
N ILE A 385 -6.20 -22.05 16.79
CA ILE A 385 -6.46 -20.78 16.12
C ILE A 385 -5.26 -19.85 16.18
N ALA A 386 -4.63 -19.71 17.34
CA ALA A 386 -3.42 -18.89 17.47
C ALA A 386 -2.28 -19.41 16.58
N ALA A 387 -2.13 -20.74 16.45
CA ALA A 387 -1.14 -21.34 15.56
C ALA A 387 -1.47 -21.07 14.07
N PHE A 388 -2.74 -21.24 13.66
CA PHE A 388 -3.15 -21.05 12.28
C PHE A 388 -3.13 -19.59 11.85
N THR A 389 -3.53 -18.66 12.73
CA THR A 389 -3.41 -17.20 12.50
C THR A 389 -1.95 -16.75 12.47
N SER A 390 -1.07 -17.34 13.29
CA SER A 390 0.39 -17.13 13.22
C SER A 390 0.95 -17.61 11.88
N LEU A 391 0.56 -18.81 11.43
CA LEU A 391 0.98 -19.37 10.14
C LEU A 391 0.53 -18.48 8.98
N ALA A 392 -0.72 -18.01 9.01
CA ALA A 392 -1.23 -17.07 8.03
C ALA A 392 -0.44 -15.76 8.03
N GLY A 393 -0.16 -15.20 9.20
CA GLY A 393 0.63 -13.97 9.35
C GLY A 393 2.07 -14.11 8.85
N LEU A 394 2.77 -15.19 9.23
CA LEU A 394 4.11 -15.49 8.71
C LEU A 394 4.10 -15.58 7.19
N GLY A 395 3.16 -16.35 6.64
CA GLY A 395 3.02 -16.53 5.19
C GLY A 395 2.79 -15.20 4.46
N PHE A 396 1.89 -14.36 4.97
CA PHE A 396 1.61 -13.05 4.39
C PHE A 396 2.83 -12.12 4.45
N GLY A 397 3.57 -12.10 5.54
CA GLY A 397 4.81 -11.31 5.67
C GLY A 397 5.92 -11.75 4.70
N PHE A 398 6.07 -13.08 4.50
CA PHE A 398 7.00 -13.65 3.51
C PHE A 398 6.59 -13.35 2.07
N PHE A 399 5.30 -13.17 1.80
CA PHE A 399 4.82 -12.73 0.49
C PHE A 399 5.05 -11.22 0.28
N GLN A 400 4.58 -10.39 1.21
CA GLN A 400 4.43 -8.94 1.02
C GLN A 400 5.78 -8.24 0.76
N THR A 401 6.80 -8.54 1.55
CA THR A 401 8.09 -7.84 1.48
C THR A 401 8.80 -8.03 0.13
N PRO A 402 9.06 -9.27 -0.35
CA PRO A 402 9.75 -9.46 -1.63
C PRO A 402 8.85 -9.10 -2.83
N ASN A 403 7.54 -9.19 -2.71
CA ASN A 403 6.64 -8.76 -3.78
C ASN A 403 6.68 -7.24 -3.97
N ASN A 404 6.64 -6.47 -2.88
CA ASN A 404 6.77 -5.01 -2.91
C ASN A 404 8.14 -4.58 -3.44
N GLN A 405 9.21 -5.25 -3.03
CA GLN A 405 10.55 -5.02 -3.55
C GLN A 405 10.63 -5.30 -5.05
N ASN A 406 10.07 -6.42 -5.52
CA ASN A 406 10.06 -6.76 -6.93
C ASN A 406 9.30 -5.73 -7.77
N MET A 407 8.14 -5.26 -7.33
CA MET A 407 7.39 -4.22 -8.02
C MET A 407 8.20 -2.94 -8.15
N LEU A 408 8.84 -2.50 -7.06
CA LEU A 408 9.64 -1.28 -7.05
C LEU A 408 10.89 -1.40 -7.94
N LEU A 409 11.57 -2.55 -7.93
CA LEU A 409 12.78 -2.79 -8.73
C LEU A 409 12.50 -3.06 -10.20
N SER A 410 11.32 -3.56 -10.55
CA SER A 410 10.91 -3.80 -11.95
C SER A 410 10.57 -2.50 -12.70
N ALA A 411 10.39 -1.39 -11.98
CA ALA A 411 10.14 -0.09 -12.59
C ALA A 411 11.45 0.71 -12.76
N PRO A 412 11.58 1.56 -13.80
CA PRO A 412 12.63 2.57 -13.90
C PRO A 412 12.60 3.50 -12.68
N ARG A 413 13.75 4.11 -12.32
CA ARG A 413 13.82 5.01 -11.16
C ARG A 413 12.88 6.20 -11.28
N GLU A 414 12.74 6.74 -12.49
CA GLU A 414 11.87 7.86 -12.84
C GLU A 414 10.39 7.54 -12.65
N ARG A 415 10.03 6.23 -12.73
CA ARG A 415 8.65 5.71 -12.56
C ARG A 415 8.41 5.08 -11.18
N SER A 416 9.27 5.37 -10.19
CA SER A 416 9.12 4.82 -8.83
C SER A 416 7.83 5.26 -8.13
N GLY A 417 7.36 6.48 -8.41
CA GLY A 417 6.06 6.96 -7.93
C GLY A 417 4.89 6.14 -8.48
N ALA A 418 4.89 5.90 -9.81
CA ALA A 418 3.88 5.07 -10.46
C ALA A 418 3.89 3.62 -9.94
N ALA A 419 5.08 3.06 -9.67
CA ALA A 419 5.19 1.73 -9.09
C ALA A 419 4.59 1.68 -7.67
N GLY A 420 4.89 2.68 -6.82
CA GLY A 420 4.30 2.82 -5.49
C GLY A 420 2.79 3.02 -5.53
N GLY A 421 2.31 3.86 -6.47
CA GLY A 421 0.89 4.06 -6.72
C GLY A 421 0.16 2.78 -7.13
N ALA A 422 0.72 2.04 -8.08
CA ALA A 422 0.17 0.77 -8.54
C ALA A 422 0.12 -0.27 -7.42
N GLN A 423 1.16 -0.32 -6.58
CA GLN A 423 1.19 -1.21 -5.41
C GLN A 423 0.07 -0.88 -4.42
N GLY A 424 -0.10 0.41 -4.09
CA GLY A 424 -1.16 0.86 -3.20
C GLY A 424 -2.55 0.59 -3.78
N THR A 425 -2.75 0.83 -5.09
CA THR A 425 -3.98 0.53 -5.80
C THR A 425 -4.30 -0.96 -5.78
N ALA A 426 -3.33 -1.84 -6.08
CA ALA A 426 -3.51 -3.29 -6.04
C ALA A 426 -3.91 -3.77 -4.64
N ARG A 427 -3.27 -3.22 -3.60
CA ARG A 427 -3.62 -3.50 -2.21
C ARG A 427 -5.07 -3.13 -1.91
N LEU A 428 -5.47 -1.90 -2.19
CA LEU A 428 -6.81 -1.40 -1.88
C LEU A 428 -7.89 -2.12 -2.69
N THR A 429 -7.63 -2.40 -3.97
CA THR A 429 -8.51 -3.22 -4.80
C THR A 429 -8.71 -4.62 -4.19
N GLY A 430 -7.62 -5.27 -3.76
CA GLY A 430 -7.72 -6.57 -3.10
C GLY A 430 -8.53 -6.50 -1.80
N LEU A 431 -8.27 -5.50 -0.93
CA LEU A 431 -9.04 -5.31 0.30
C LEU A 431 -10.54 -5.12 0.02
N THR A 432 -10.91 -4.31 -0.98
CA THR A 432 -12.31 -4.07 -1.37
C THR A 432 -12.95 -5.36 -1.91
N LEU A 433 -12.24 -6.10 -2.77
CA LEU A 433 -12.74 -7.39 -3.28
C LEU A 433 -12.95 -8.41 -2.17
N GLY A 434 -12.07 -8.46 -1.17
CA GLY A 434 -12.21 -9.33 -0.01
C GLY A 434 -13.42 -8.98 0.85
N SER A 435 -13.67 -7.68 1.09
CA SER A 435 -14.87 -7.22 1.80
C SER A 435 -16.14 -7.56 1.04
N LEU A 436 -16.17 -7.29 -0.28
CA LEU A 436 -17.30 -7.61 -1.15
C LEU A 436 -17.60 -9.10 -1.16
N LEU A 437 -16.56 -9.94 -1.27
CA LEU A 437 -16.68 -11.39 -1.21
C LEU A 437 -17.38 -11.83 0.07
N MET A 438 -16.97 -11.29 1.23
CA MET A 438 -17.60 -11.63 2.51
C MET A 438 -19.03 -11.11 2.61
N SER A 439 -19.32 -9.89 2.16
CA SER A 439 -20.69 -9.37 2.11
C SER A 439 -21.60 -10.30 1.30
N LEU A 440 -21.17 -10.73 0.12
CA LEU A 440 -21.92 -11.67 -0.72
C LEU A 440 -22.10 -13.03 -0.04
N MET A 441 -21.07 -13.55 0.65
CA MET A 441 -21.18 -14.81 1.38
C MET A 441 -22.24 -14.72 2.50
N PHE A 442 -22.23 -13.63 3.28
CA PHE A 442 -23.20 -13.43 4.37
C PHE A 442 -24.62 -13.22 3.86
N GLU A 443 -24.83 -12.72 2.65
CA GLU A 443 -26.15 -12.53 2.07
C GLU A 443 -26.70 -13.80 1.41
N LEU A 444 -25.85 -14.53 0.72
CA LEU A 444 -26.27 -15.70 -0.05
C LEU A 444 -26.35 -17.00 0.77
N LEU A 445 -25.67 -17.07 1.91
CA LEU A 445 -25.54 -18.27 2.72
C LEU A 445 -25.94 -18.01 4.18
N PRO A 446 -26.46 -19.03 4.90
CA PRO A 446 -26.60 -18.96 6.36
C PRO A 446 -25.27 -18.61 7.03
N SER A 447 -25.30 -17.84 8.12
CA SER A 447 -24.10 -17.27 8.76
C SER A 447 -22.98 -18.30 9.01
N HIS A 448 -23.31 -19.48 9.49
CA HIS A 448 -22.36 -20.58 9.68
C HIS A 448 -21.65 -20.98 8.38
N SER A 449 -22.41 -21.26 7.33
CA SER A 449 -21.84 -21.62 6.03
C SER A 449 -21.07 -20.45 5.39
N ALA A 450 -21.55 -19.22 5.55
CA ALA A 450 -20.93 -18.02 5.01
C ALA A 450 -19.50 -17.82 5.53
N VAL A 451 -19.30 -17.99 6.83
CA VAL A 451 -17.97 -17.84 7.47
C VAL A 451 -17.01 -18.93 6.99
N HIS A 452 -17.47 -20.17 6.98
CA HIS A 452 -16.67 -21.32 6.53
C HIS A 452 -16.23 -21.15 5.07
N TRP A 453 -17.19 -20.92 4.16
CA TRP A 453 -16.90 -20.69 2.74
C TRP A 453 -16.09 -19.41 2.51
N GLY A 454 -16.30 -18.36 3.33
CA GLY A 454 -15.49 -17.16 3.30
C GLY A 454 -14.01 -17.42 3.56
N LEU A 455 -13.69 -18.24 4.57
CA LEU A 455 -12.31 -18.65 4.87
C LEU A 455 -11.72 -19.55 3.76
N VAL A 456 -12.52 -20.46 3.20
CA VAL A 456 -12.10 -21.29 2.05
C VAL A 456 -11.78 -20.42 0.84
N MET A 457 -12.65 -19.47 0.50
CA MET A 457 -12.43 -18.55 -0.62
C MET A 457 -11.23 -17.62 -0.37
N ALA A 458 -11.00 -17.21 0.88
CA ALA A 458 -9.81 -16.45 1.28
C ALA A 458 -8.53 -17.27 1.05
N ALA A 459 -8.53 -18.54 1.40
CA ALA A 459 -7.43 -19.47 1.15
C ALA A 459 -7.21 -19.70 -0.36
N LEU A 460 -8.26 -19.86 -1.14
CA LEU A 460 -8.18 -19.99 -2.61
C LEU A 460 -7.61 -18.73 -3.28
N ALA A 461 -8.01 -17.54 -2.82
CA ALA A 461 -7.45 -16.30 -3.31
C ALA A 461 -5.94 -16.20 -3.00
N ALA A 462 -5.52 -16.59 -1.79
CA ALA A 462 -4.09 -16.63 -1.43
C ALA A 462 -3.31 -17.67 -2.26
N LEU A 463 -3.89 -18.85 -2.56
CA LEU A 463 -3.30 -19.85 -3.46
C LEU A 463 -3.16 -19.33 -4.90
N ALA A 464 -4.16 -18.62 -5.41
CA ALA A 464 -4.06 -17.94 -6.70
C ALA A 464 -2.88 -16.96 -6.74
N GLY A 465 -2.65 -16.23 -5.64
CA GLY A 465 -1.46 -15.38 -5.45
C GLY A 465 -0.15 -16.18 -5.46
N SER A 466 -0.12 -17.37 -4.89
CA SER A 466 1.02 -18.29 -4.94
C SER A 466 1.31 -18.75 -6.37
N MET A 467 0.30 -19.22 -7.10
CA MET A 467 0.43 -19.63 -8.50
C MET A 467 0.89 -18.49 -9.39
N ALA A 468 0.32 -17.30 -9.24
CA ALA A 468 0.76 -16.12 -9.94
C ALA A 468 2.25 -15.84 -9.65
N SER A 469 2.71 -15.96 -8.40
CA SER A 469 4.11 -15.75 -8.04
C SER A 469 5.07 -16.77 -8.69
N LEU A 470 4.65 -18.02 -8.88
CA LEU A 470 5.43 -19.05 -9.58
C LEU A 470 5.61 -18.73 -11.08
N LEU A 471 4.62 -18.13 -11.74
CA LEU A 471 4.72 -17.73 -13.15
C LEU A 471 5.85 -16.72 -13.41
N ARG A 472 6.36 -16.03 -12.38
CA ARG A 472 7.57 -15.19 -12.50
C ARG A 472 8.86 -15.99 -12.64
N SER A 473 8.93 -17.20 -12.08
CA SER A 473 10.14 -18.03 -12.13
C SER A 473 10.35 -18.65 -13.50
N THR A 474 9.28 -19.04 -14.18
CA THR A 474 9.33 -19.70 -15.49
C THR A 474 9.79 -18.76 -16.59
N ALA A 475 9.44 -17.48 -16.52
CA ALA A 475 9.86 -16.49 -17.53
C ALA A 475 11.37 -16.19 -17.53
N ARG A 476 12.10 -16.43 -16.44
CA ARG A 476 13.57 -16.26 -16.40
C ARG A 476 14.33 -17.45 -16.97
N VAL A 477 13.73 -18.64 -16.97
CA VAL A 477 14.36 -19.85 -17.51
C VAL A 477 14.34 -19.85 -19.05
N HIS A 478 13.39 -19.14 -19.68
CA HIS A 478 13.28 -19.05 -21.15
C HIS A 478 14.05 -17.86 -21.75
N ALA A 479 14.64 -17.01 -20.91
CA ALA A 479 15.42 -15.81 -21.33
C ALA A 479 16.93 -15.94 -21.05
N ALA A 480 17.36 -17.07 -20.48
CA ALA A 480 18.76 -17.49 -20.30
C ALA A 480 19.10 -18.66 -21.22
#